data_631d4257e368c5f5d277f4fd6a9aa76d
#
_entry.id   631d4257e368c5f5d277f4fd6a9aa76d
#
_cell.length_a   1.000
_cell.length_b   1.000
_cell.length_c   1.000
_cell.angle_alpha   90.00
_cell.angle_beta   90.00
_cell.angle_gamma   90.00
#
_symmetry.space_group_name_H-M   'P 1'
#
loop_
_entity.id
_entity.type
_entity.pdbx_description
1 polymer ?
#
loop_
_entity_poly.entity_id
_entity_poly.type
_entity_poly.pdbx_seq_one_letter_code
_entity_poly.pdbx_strand_id
1 'polypeptide(L)'
;MSDTGVSRSNVWRYAAVNAFRVGRMDELGARPTAKPIALVVDALKDCTRRGDIVLDTFAGFGTTVVAAERVGRRARAVEIEPRLADLTVRRWQAFTGREARHLDSGLAFDEIERGQRQNHRGEK
;
A
#
# COMPACT_ATOMS: atom_id res chain seq x y z
N MET A 1 13.67 2.99 -25.75
CA MET A 1 12.57 2.01 -25.80
C MET A 1 13.14 0.68 -26.27
N SER A 2 13.56 -0.13 -25.33
CA SER A 2 14.04 -1.48 -25.64
C SER A 2 12.86 -2.43 -25.54
N ASP A 3 12.22 -2.65 -26.65
CA ASP A 3 11.38 -3.80 -26.86
C ASP A 3 12.30 -5.02 -26.91
N THR A 4 12.47 -5.69 -25.79
CA THR A 4 13.23 -6.93 -25.72
C THR A 4 12.41 -8.12 -26.15
N GLY A 5 11.37 -7.98 -26.95
CA GLY A 5 10.67 -9.07 -27.64
C GLY A 5 10.39 -10.35 -26.81
N VAL A 6 10.51 -10.28 -25.48
CA VAL A 6 10.21 -11.39 -24.60
C VAL A 6 8.72 -11.41 -24.36
N SER A 7 8.02 -12.24 -25.12
CA SER A 7 6.62 -12.57 -24.87
C SER A 7 6.49 -13.11 -23.44
N ARG A 8 5.91 -12.33 -22.54
CA ARG A 8 5.59 -12.83 -21.20
C ARG A 8 4.44 -13.82 -21.30
N SER A 9 4.63 -14.96 -20.65
CA SER A 9 3.53 -15.90 -20.44
C SER A 9 2.41 -15.25 -19.62
N ASN A 10 1.17 -15.65 -19.82
CA ASN A 10 0.04 -15.28 -18.96
C ASN A 10 0.10 -15.95 -17.58
N VAL A 11 1.11 -16.78 -17.33
CA VAL A 11 1.40 -17.37 -16.02
C VAL A 11 2.54 -16.62 -15.38
N TRP A 12 2.25 -15.92 -14.30
CA TRP A 12 3.20 -15.13 -13.53
C TRP A 12 3.55 -15.84 -12.23
N ARG A 13 4.83 -16.08 -11.99
CA ARG A 13 5.31 -16.76 -10.79
C ARG A 13 6.06 -15.81 -9.90
N TYR A 14 5.58 -15.66 -8.67
CA TYR A 14 6.20 -14.82 -7.64
C TYR A 14 6.30 -15.58 -6.34
N ALA A 15 7.35 -15.30 -5.57
CA ALA A 15 7.47 -15.82 -4.21
C ALA A 15 6.30 -15.31 -3.36
N ALA A 16 5.71 -16.20 -2.57
CA ALA A 16 4.67 -15.80 -1.61
C ALA A 16 5.24 -14.78 -0.62
N VAL A 17 4.46 -13.73 -0.35
CA VAL A 17 4.80 -12.81 0.72
C VAL A 17 4.59 -13.55 2.04
N ASN A 18 5.68 -13.87 2.73
CA ASN A 18 5.58 -14.33 4.10
C ASN A 18 5.09 -13.17 4.97
N ALA A 19 3.80 -13.21 5.30
CA ALA A 19 3.15 -12.24 6.17
C ALA A 19 3.79 -12.19 7.59
N PHE A 20 4.60 -13.17 7.93
CA PHE A 20 5.29 -13.31 9.22
C PHE A 20 6.33 -12.22 9.54
N ARG A 21 6.72 -11.38 8.59
CA ARG A 21 7.71 -10.31 8.83
C ARG A 21 7.11 -8.95 9.16
N VAL A 22 5.82 -8.80 9.06
CA VAL A 22 5.13 -7.56 9.49
C VAL A 22 4.47 -7.86 10.84
N GLY A 23 5.26 -7.82 11.88
CA GLY A 23 4.76 -7.97 13.26
C GLY A 23 3.57 -7.02 13.50
N ARG A 24 2.42 -7.58 13.84
CA ARG A 24 1.09 -7.04 14.15
C ARG A 24 -0.05 -7.38 13.18
N MET A 25 0.16 -8.27 12.21
CA MET A 25 -0.97 -8.73 11.39
C MET A 25 -1.90 -9.69 12.13
N ASP A 26 -1.47 -10.25 13.26
CA ASP A 26 -2.30 -11.13 14.11
C ASP A 26 -3.49 -10.41 14.74
N GLU A 27 -3.38 -9.10 14.98
CA GLU A 27 -4.47 -8.32 15.57
C GLU A 27 -5.65 -8.07 14.63
N LEU A 28 -5.45 -8.26 13.33
CA LEU A 28 -6.46 -7.98 12.31
C LEU A 28 -7.22 -9.22 11.84
N GLY A 29 -6.86 -10.41 12.34
CA GLY A 29 -7.42 -11.68 11.87
C GLY A 29 -7.24 -11.87 10.34
N ALA A 30 -6.30 -11.14 9.77
CA ALA A 30 -6.10 -11.08 8.33
C ALA A 30 -5.39 -12.34 7.86
N ARG A 31 -6.07 -13.12 7.06
CA ARG A 31 -5.40 -14.17 6.26
C ARG A 31 -4.33 -13.51 5.39
N PRO A 32 -3.16 -14.13 5.19
CA PRO A 32 -2.07 -13.57 4.40
C PRO A 32 -2.43 -13.59 2.89
N THR A 33 -3.29 -12.67 2.47
CA THR A 33 -3.68 -12.49 1.07
C THR A 33 -2.99 -11.30 0.41
N ALA A 34 -1.95 -10.77 1.06
CA ALA A 34 -1.17 -9.68 0.48
C ALA A 34 -0.50 -10.13 -0.82
N LYS A 35 -0.82 -9.46 -1.91
CA LYS A 35 -0.17 -9.70 -3.21
C LYS A 35 1.30 -9.33 -3.13
N PRO A 36 2.20 -10.08 -3.78
CA PRO A 36 3.59 -9.68 -3.91
C PRO A 36 3.72 -8.31 -4.58
N ILE A 37 4.51 -7.42 -4.01
CA ILE A 37 4.77 -6.09 -4.61
C ILE A 37 5.34 -6.24 -6.02
N ALA A 38 6.24 -7.19 -6.23
CA ALA A 38 6.86 -7.46 -7.53
C ALA A 38 5.83 -7.78 -8.62
N LEU A 39 4.77 -8.52 -8.30
CA LEU A 39 3.67 -8.79 -9.23
C LEU A 39 2.99 -7.50 -9.70
N VAL A 40 2.65 -6.62 -8.77
CA VAL A 40 1.97 -5.36 -9.09
C VAL A 40 2.92 -4.40 -9.81
N VAL A 41 4.19 -4.35 -9.42
CA VAL A 41 5.23 -3.58 -10.12
C VAL A 41 5.33 -3.98 -11.58
N ASP A 42 5.38 -5.27 -11.88
CA ASP A 42 5.45 -5.76 -13.25
C ASP A 42 4.19 -5.40 -14.06
N ALA A 43 3.01 -5.57 -13.45
CA ALA A 43 1.75 -5.18 -14.07
C ALA A 43 1.71 -3.67 -14.40
N LEU A 44 2.15 -2.83 -13.46
CA LEU A 44 2.19 -1.38 -13.66
C LEU A 44 3.16 -0.98 -14.78
N LYS A 45 4.32 -1.61 -14.85
CA LYS A 45 5.29 -1.35 -15.94
C LYS A 45 4.77 -1.75 -17.30
N ASP A 46 4.00 -2.84 -17.37
CA ASP A 46 3.45 -3.34 -18.62
C ASP A 46 2.29 -2.47 -19.16
N CYS A 47 1.50 -1.86 -18.26
CA CYS A 47 0.24 -1.18 -18.60
C CYS A 47 0.27 0.33 -18.46
N THR A 48 1.30 0.92 -17.86
CA THR A 48 1.38 2.35 -17.54
C THR A 48 2.76 2.93 -17.84
N ARG A 49 2.83 4.28 -17.79
CA ARG A 49 4.07 5.05 -17.89
C ARG A 49 4.37 5.74 -16.55
N ARG A 50 5.62 6.13 -16.36
CA ARG A 50 5.99 6.97 -15.20
C ARG A 50 5.15 8.24 -15.17
N GLY A 51 4.66 8.60 -13.98
CA GLY A 51 3.80 9.75 -13.76
C GLY A 51 2.32 9.51 -13.96
N ASP A 52 1.93 8.37 -14.52
CA ASP A 52 0.52 8.01 -14.67
C ASP A 52 -0.18 7.82 -13.32
N ILE A 53 -1.48 8.08 -13.31
CA ILE A 53 -2.34 7.81 -12.15
C ILE A 53 -2.79 6.35 -12.20
N VAL A 54 -2.64 5.66 -11.09
CA VAL A 54 -3.11 4.29 -10.88
C VAL A 54 -4.23 4.31 -9.86
N LEU A 55 -5.41 3.87 -10.26
CA LEU A 55 -6.58 3.76 -9.38
C LEU A 55 -6.74 2.33 -8.88
N ASP A 56 -6.82 2.16 -7.57
CA ASP A 56 -7.18 0.90 -6.91
C ASP A 56 -8.35 1.13 -5.96
N THR A 57 -9.53 0.63 -6.32
CA THR A 57 -10.76 0.80 -5.56
C THR A 57 -10.93 -0.20 -4.42
N PHE A 58 -10.04 -1.17 -4.31
CA PHE A 58 -10.01 -2.20 -3.27
C PHE A 58 -8.57 -2.40 -2.78
N ALA A 59 -8.02 -1.36 -2.17
CA ALA A 59 -6.59 -1.29 -1.87
C ALA A 59 -6.08 -2.37 -0.91
N GLY A 60 -6.93 -2.86 -0.01
CA GLY A 60 -6.57 -3.89 0.96
C GLY A 60 -5.33 -3.49 1.77
N PHE A 61 -4.27 -4.27 1.68
CA PHE A 61 -3.00 -3.99 2.36
C PHE A 61 -2.14 -2.89 1.71
N GLY A 62 -2.63 -2.24 0.65
CA GLY A 62 -1.94 -1.14 0.01
C GLY A 62 -0.75 -1.54 -0.86
N THR A 63 -0.70 -2.76 -1.34
CA THR A 63 0.38 -3.23 -2.23
C THR A 63 0.48 -2.38 -3.49
N THR A 64 -0.65 -1.99 -4.09
CA THR A 64 -0.69 -1.11 -5.27
C THR A 64 -0.09 0.27 -4.96
N VAL A 65 -0.35 0.83 -3.78
CA VAL A 65 0.19 2.14 -3.38
C VAL A 65 1.71 2.11 -3.30
N VAL A 66 2.26 1.10 -2.64
CA VAL A 66 3.73 0.93 -2.51
C VAL A 66 4.36 0.61 -3.87
N ALA A 67 3.74 -0.25 -4.67
CA ALA A 67 4.24 -0.60 -6.00
C ALA A 67 4.26 0.62 -6.93
N ALA A 68 3.20 1.42 -6.95
CA ALA A 68 3.13 2.65 -7.74
C ALA A 68 4.23 3.64 -7.34
N GLU A 69 4.43 3.86 -6.05
CA GLU A 69 5.50 4.73 -5.54
C GLU A 69 6.87 4.22 -5.99
N ARG A 70 7.11 2.91 -5.90
CA ARG A 70 8.38 2.29 -6.29
C ARG A 70 8.75 2.50 -7.75
N VAL A 71 7.76 2.56 -8.64
CA VAL A 71 7.98 2.69 -10.08
C VAL A 71 7.61 4.06 -10.64
N GLY A 72 7.38 5.06 -9.78
CA GLY A 72 7.16 6.44 -10.18
C GLY A 72 5.76 6.72 -10.76
N ARG A 73 4.75 5.94 -10.38
CA ARG A 73 3.34 6.21 -10.67
C ARG A 73 2.68 6.88 -9.48
N ARG A 74 1.52 7.50 -9.69
CA ARG A 74 0.75 8.19 -8.66
C ARG A 74 -0.49 7.38 -8.30
N ALA A 75 -0.47 6.71 -7.16
CA ALA A 75 -1.61 5.93 -6.71
C ALA A 75 -2.78 6.81 -6.23
N ARG A 76 -3.98 6.36 -6.54
CA ARG A 76 -5.24 6.76 -5.92
C ARG A 76 -5.91 5.49 -5.44
N ALA A 77 -6.13 5.37 -4.15
CA ALA A 77 -6.61 4.15 -3.53
C ALA A 77 -7.83 4.42 -2.68
N VAL A 78 -8.74 3.47 -2.66
CA VAL A 78 -9.92 3.46 -1.79
C VAL A 78 -9.93 2.17 -1.00
N GLU A 79 -10.18 2.27 0.29
CA GLU A 79 -10.33 1.12 1.18
C GLU A 79 -11.47 1.41 2.17
N ILE A 80 -12.40 0.47 2.29
CA ILE A 80 -13.57 0.60 3.17
C ILE A 80 -13.24 0.26 4.63
N GLU A 81 -12.26 -0.62 4.86
CA GLU A 81 -11.85 -1.02 6.20
C GLU A 81 -10.80 -0.04 6.75
N PRO A 82 -11.14 0.77 7.78
CA PRO A 82 -10.24 1.81 8.30
C PRO A 82 -8.88 1.28 8.74
N ARG A 83 -8.84 0.07 9.32
CA ARG A 83 -7.59 -0.55 9.79
C ARG A 83 -6.65 -0.88 8.65
N LEU A 84 -7.18 -1.32 7.50
CA LEU A 84 -6.40 -1.57 6.31
C LEU A 84 -5.95 -0.26 5.66
N ALA A 85 -6.78 0.77 5.67
CA ALA A 85 -6.39 2.11 5.23
C ALA A 85 -5.22 2.66 6.07
N ASP A 86 -5.30 2.56 7.39
CA ASP A 86 -4.20 2.95 8.29
C ASP A 86 -2.93 2.14 8.03
N LEU A 87 -3.05 0.84 7.83
CA LEU A 87 -1.92 -0.02 7.51
C LEU A 87 -1.26 0.40 6.18
N THR A 88 -2.04 0.73 5.17
CA THR A 88 -1.56 1.23 3.89
C THR A 88 -0.75 2.51 4.07
N VAL A 89 -1.26 3.46 4.86
CA VAL A 89 -0.54 4.73 5.15
C VAL A 89 0.78 4.46 5.86
N ARG A 90 0.79 3.59 6.88
CA ARG A 90 2.04 3.22 7.59
C ARG A 90 3.06 2.56 6.66
N ARG A 91 2.61 1.65 5.79
CA ARG A 91 3.49 1.00 4.81
C ARG A 91 4.09 2.01 3.84
N TRP A 92 3.29 2.95 3.36
CA TRP A 92 3.76 4.01 2.47
C TRP A 92 4.77 4.92 3.19
N GLN A 93 4.50 5.34 4.42
CA GLN A 93 5.44 6.14 5.21
C GLN A 93 6.77 5.40 5.44
N ALA A 94 6.70 4.11 5.81
CA ALA A 94 7.89 3.28 6.02
C ALA A 94 8.72 3.11 4.74
N PHE A 95 8.05 2.97 3.60
CA PHE A 95 8.72 2.80 2.32
C PHE A 95 9.36 4.09 1.81
N THR A 96 8.67 5.22 1.94
CA THR A 96 9.11 6.50 1.36
C THR A 96 9.95 7.35 2.29
N GLY A 97 9.86 7.14 3.60
CA GLY A 97 10.40 8.02 4.62
C GLY A 97 9.69 9.37 4.72
N ARG A 98 8.54 9.52 4.04
CA ARG A 98 7.73 10.75 4.03
C ARG A 98 6.55 10.64 4.96
N GLU A 99 6.07 11.79 5.42
CA GLU A 99 4.92 11.92 6.30
C GLU A 99 3.63 12.02 5.48
N ALA A 100 2.64 11.17 5.77
CA ALA A 100 1.31 11.29 5.21
C ALA A 100 0.50 12.35 5.97
N ARG A 101 -0.27 13.15 5.24
CA ARG A 101 -1.10 14.22 5.81
C ARG A 101 -2.55 14.07 5.39
N HIS A 102 -3.44 14.33 6.32
CA HIS A 102 -4.86 14.40 6.06
C HIS A 102 -5.19 15.67 5.25
N LEU A 103 -5.90 15.51 4.14
CA LEU A 103 -6.10 16.58 3.17
C LEU A 103 -6.82 17.80 3.79
N ASP A 104 -7.90 17.57 4.54
CA ASP A 104 -8.74 18.65 5.02
C ASP A 104 -8.15 19.37 6.25
N SER A 105 -7.54 18.63 7.17
CA SER A 105 -6.99 19.21 8.41
C SER A 105 -5.50 19.59 8.30
N GLY A 106 -4.78 19.04 7.34
CA GLY A 106 -3.34 19.20 7.21
C GLY A 106 -2.51 18.47 8.27
N LEU A 107 -3.17 17.80 9.24
CA LEU A 107 -2.50 17.07 10.30
C LEU A 107 -1.76 15.85 9.77
N ALA A 108 -0.61 15.55 10.35
CA ALA A 108 0.11 14.34 10.06
C ALA A 108 -0.65 13.10 10.55
N PHE A 109 -0.51 11.99 9.84
CA PHE A 109 -1.14 10.72 10.21
C PHE A 109 -0.79 10.31 11.65
N ASP A 110 0.48 10.42 12.03
CA ASP A 110 0.95 10.06 13.37
C ASP A 110 0.39 10.97 14.47
N GLU A 111 0.08 12.22 14.17
CA GLU A 111 -0.57 13.15 15.11
C GLU A 111 -2.01 12.74 15.37
N ILE A 112 -2.75 12.40 14.32
CA ILE A 112 -4.13 11.93 14.41
C ILE A 112 -4.19 10.63 15.20
N GLU A 113 -3.31 9.69 14.91
CA GLU A 113 -3.24 8.40 15.61
C GLU A 113 -2.96 8.57 17.11
N ARG A 114 -2.04 9.47 17.48
CA ARG A 114 -1.74 9.77 18.90
C ARG A 114 -2.93 10.39 19.62
N GLY A 115 -3.63 11.31 18.97
CA GLY A 115 -4.84 11.94 19.55
C GLY A 115 -5.94 10.92 19.82
N GLN A 116 -6.18 9.99 18.91
CA GLN A 116 -7.17 8.92 19.09
C GLN A 116 -6.82 7.98 20.24
N ARG A 117 -5.56 7.61 20.39
CA ARG A 117 -5.09 6.76 21.52
C ARG A 117 -5.25 7.42 22.88
N GLN A 118 -5.09 8.75 22.96
CA GLN A 118 -5.28 9.50 24.20
C GLN A 118 -6.76 9.56 24.60
N ASN A 119 -7.66 9.79 23.65
CA ASN A 119 -9.10 9.82 23.90
C ASN A 119 -9.62 8.46 24.42
N HIS A 120 -9.16 7.36 23.85
CA HIS A 120 -9.54 6.00 24.28
C HIS A 120 -9.03 5.64 25.71
N ARG A 121 -7.99 6.30 26.18
CA ARG A 121 -7.48 6.11 27.55
C ARG A 121 -8.20 6.97 28.59
N GLY A 122 -8.84 8.05 28.17
CA GLY A 122 -9.59 8.96 29.03
C GLY A 122 -11.03 8.52 29.33
N GLU A 123 -11.55 7.54 28.60
CA GLU A 123 -12.94 7.02 28.76
C GLU A 123 -13.04 5.77 29.64
N LYS A 124 -12.02 5.46 30.42
CA LYS A 124 -12.07 4.35 31.42
C LYS A 124 -12.20 4.88 32.82
#